data_7ecec54b0b5086cc955440c16007315b
#
_entry.id   7ecec54b0b5086cc955440c16007315b
#
_cell.length_a   1.000
_cell.length_b   1.000
_cell.length_c   1.000
_cell.angle_alpha   90.00
_cell.angle_beta   90.00
_cell.angle_gamma   90.00
#
_symmetry.space_group_name_H-M   'P 1'
#
loop_
_entity.id
_entity.type
_entity.pdbx_description
1 polymer ?
#
loop_
_entity_poly.entity_id
_entity_poly.type
_entity_poly.pdbx_seq_one_letter_code
_entity_poly.pdbx_strand_id
1 'polypeptide(L)'
;MGDRPSRFTRRRPEDPIARRDEALAFVASDESWRPPEWFEQLTVVLVETTDPVNVGGVVRAMANTGFLRLRLVSPVSFDAWDVVGVAHYTQHILETTERFETLPEAVADRHFVIGLTGRHHRVERNALPFPESIDQLAEAAMTGQRVAVVFGREDWGMSNTMLDACHAVTTIPTNPAYPSLNLAQAALLVLYQLFQRAGGQQQAYRPPRRKADIASSSLLEDLFVDVERALDAIEFLHSRSRTNVLRSLRVALFRARLDVREASLLRAAFIEVRKFLRRKGVLTEVGPVGAHHPPDLTGPGRSGNLP
;
A
#
# COMPACT_ATOMS: atom_id res chain seq x y z
N MET A 1 12.78 -13.05 46.43
CA MET A 1 11.67 -13.37 45.49
C MET A 1 10.88 -12.10 45.32
N GLY A 2 11.25 -11.29 44.33
CA GLY A 2 10.65 -9.95 44.10
C GLY A 2 9.56 -10.05 43.09
N ASP A 3 8.40 -9.66 43.52
CA ASP A 3 7.15 -9.57 42.75
C ASP A 3 7.33 -8.51 41.64
N ARG A 4 7.30 -8.92 40.36
CA ARG A 4 7.30 -7.98 39.22
C ARG A 4 5.85 -7.56 38.98
N PRO A 5 5.52 -6.28 39.09
CA PRO A 5 4.16 -5.83 38.76
C PRO A 5 3.87 -6.08 37.28
N SER A 6 2.69 -6.71 37.01
CA SER A 6 2.22 -6.97 35.66
C SER A 6 2.05 -5.65 34.89
N ARG A 7 2.65 -5.57 33.70
CA ARG A 7 2.68 -4.39 32.82
C ARG A 7 1.34 -4.05 32.14
N PHE A 8 0.21 -4.60 32.57
CA PHE A 8 -1.10 -4.47 31.92
C PHE A 8 -2.23 -3.97 32.83
N THR A 9 -1.94 -3.08 33.78
CA THR A 9 -3.02 -2.25 34.31
C THR A 9 -3.27 -1.08 33.34
N ARG A 10 -4.19 -1.30 32.37
CA ARG A 10 -4.72 -0.21 31.54
C ARG A 10 -5.44 0.77 32.45
N ARG A 11 -4.85 1.94 32.70
CA ARG A 11 -5.55 3.04 33.33
C ARG A 11 -6.71 3.42 32.43
N ARG A 12 -7.94 3.45 32.97
CA ARG A 12 -9.09 4.09 32.31
C ARG A 12 -8.75 5.55 32.09
N PRO A 13 -8.99 6.11 30.91
CA PRO A 13 -8.74 7.52 30.68
C PRO A 13 -9.68 8.40 31.50
N GLU A 14 -9.12 9.41 32.12
CA GLU A 14 -9.82 10.31 33.05
C GLU A 14 -10.78 11.27 32.34
N ASP A 15 -10.68 11.47 31.00
CA ASP A 15 -11.58 12.33 30.24
C ASP A 15 -11.76 11.83 28.77
N PRO A 16 -12.97 11.34 28.40
CA PRO A 16 -13.28 10.96 27.02
C PRO A 16 -13.30 12.15 26.04
N ILE A 17 -13.59 13.36 26.50
CA ILE A 17 -13.70 14.57 25.66
C ILE A 17 -12.32 15.08 25.25
N ALA A 18 -11.37 15.13 26.18
CA ALA A 18 -9.99 15.51 25.85
C ALA A 18 -9.33 14.62 24.80
N ARG A 19 -9.64 13.31 24.82
CA ARG A 19 -9.17 12.38 23.79
C ARG A 19 -9.85 12.53 22.44
N ARG A 20 -11.09 13.01 22.43
CA ARG A 20 -11.78 13.36 21.18
C ARG A 20 -11.05 14.49 20.47
N ASP A 21 -10.67 15.53 21.21
CA ASP A 21 -9.98 16.69 20.66
C ASP A 21 -8.55 16.32 20.19
N GLU A 22 -7.85 15.44 20.92
CA GLU A 22 -6.56 14.88 20.48
C GLU A 22 -6.70 13.99 19.24
N ALA A 23 -7.76 13.17 19.14
CA ALA A 23 -8.01 12.31 18.00
C ALA A 23 -8.39 13.12 16.76
N LEU A 24 -9.23 14.14 16.92
CA LEU A 24 -9.59 15.07 15.84
C LEU A 24 -8.37 15.90 15.42
N ALA A 25 -7.53 16.33 16.36
CA ALA A 25 -6.29 17.02 16.07
C ALA A 25 -5.28 16.13 15.35
N PHE A 26 -5.20 14.83 15.68
CA PHE A 26 -4.35 13.87 14.98
C PHE A 26 -4.82 13.62 13.54
N VAL A 27 -6.13 13.47 13.33
CA VAL A 27 -6.74 13.32 11.99
C VAL A 27 -6.64 14.64 11.20
N ALA A 28 -6.74 15.79 11.87
CA ALA A 28 -6.65 17.11 11.25
C ALA A 28 -5.20 17.59 11.02
N SER A 29 -4.20 16.95 11.63
CA SER A 29 -2.80 17.41 11.56
C SER A 29 -2.10 17.12 10.24
N ASP A 30 -2.64 16.23 9.40
CA ASP A 30 -2.16 16.03 8.05
C ASP A 30 -3.08 16.76 7.05
N GLU A 31 -2.82 18.04 6.81
CA GLU A 31 -3.52 18.85 5.82
C GLU A 31 -3.36 18.35 4.38
N SER A 32 -2.52 17.35 4.16
CA SER A 32 -2.16 16.87 2.83
C SER A 32 -3.21 15.97 2.19
N TRP A 33 -4.13 15.37 2.97
CA TRP A 33 -5.18 14.51 2.43
C TRP A 33 -6.53 14.74 3.11
N ARG A 34 -7.55 14.98 2.29
CA ARG A 34 -8.95 14.98 2.72
C ARG A 34 -9.71 13.92 1.94
N PRO A 35 -10.59 13.15 2.60
CA PRO A 35 -11.47 12.24 1.88
C PRO A 35 -12.26 13.01 0.82
N PRO A 36 -12.41 12.48 -0.40
CA PRO A 36 -13.31 13.05 -1.40
C PRO A 36 -14.74 13.14 -0.85
N GLU A 37 -15.50 14.15 -1.26
CA GLU A 37 -16.87 14.41 -0.78
C GLU A 37 -17.80 13.19 -0.96
N TRP A 38 -17.60 12.40 -2.00
CA TRP A 38 -18.42 11.23 -2.25
C TRP A 38 -18.27 10.12 -1.19
N PHE A 39 -17.22 10.14 -0.35
CA PHE A 39 -17.09 9.20 0.78
C PHE A 39 -18.23 9.36 1.78
N GLU A 40 -18.77 10.56 1.89
CA GLU A 40 -19.95 10.83 2.74
C GLU A 40 -21.22 10.16 2.23
N GLN A 41 -21.27 9.75 0.97
CA GLN A 41 -22.42 9.06 0.39
C GLN A 41 -22.41 7.57 0.75
N LEU A 42 -21.27 7.00 1.16
CA LEU A 42 -21.14 5.59 1.46
C LEU A 42 -21.39 5.31 2.95
N THR A 43 -22.24 4.32 3.21
CA THR A 43 -22.50 3.80 4.55
C THR A 43 -22.09 2.33 4.63
N VAL A 44 -21.33 2.00 5.64
CA VAL A 44 -21.04 0.62 6.04
C VAL A 44 -22.18 0.14 6.93
N VAL A 45 -22.76 -1.01 6.63
CA VAL A 45 -23.85 -1.62 7.40
C VAL A 45 -23.40 -2.98 7.90
N LEU A 46 -23.42 -3.17 9.22
CA LEU A 46 -23.12 -4.45 9.86
C LEU A 46 -24.41 -5.05 10.43
N VAL A 47 -24.70 -6.29 10.05
CA VAL A 47 -25.96 -6.95 10.41
C VAL A 47 -25.68 -8.09 11.39
N GLU A 48 -26.36 -8.05 12.53
CA GLU A 48 -26.32 -9.09 13.58
C GLU A 48 -24.91 -9.44 14.06
N THR A 49 -23.99 -8.47 14.06
CA THR A 49 -22.64 -8.70 14.56
C THR A 49 -22.64 -9.14 16.03
N THR A 50 -21.89 -10.19 16.32
CA THR A 50 -21.87 -10.85 17.63
C THR A 50 -20.61 -10.52 18.43
N ASP A 51 -19.52 -10.16 17.76
CA ASP A 51 -18.22 -9.90 18.40
C ASP A 51 -17.84 -8.42 18.31
N PRO A 52 -17.76 -7.69 19.43
CA PRO A 52 -17.33 -6.29 19.45
C PRO A 52 -15.89 -6.09 18.89
N VAL A 53 -15.04 -7.11 18.94
CA VAL A 53 -13.69 -7.05 18.35
C VAL A 53 -13.78 -6.92 16.82
N ASN A 54 -14.73 -7.60 16.19
CA ASN A 54 -14.97 -7.45 14.74
C ASN A 54 -15.52 -6.07 14.40
N VAL A 55 -16.45 -5.54 15.19
CA VAL A 55 -16.92 -4.16 15.02
C VAL A 55 -15.77 -3.17 15.14
N GLY A 56 -14.91 -3.33 16.15
CA GLY A 56 -13.71 -2.51 16.32
C GLY A 56 -12.75 -2.62 15.13
N GLY A 57 -12.57 -3.81 14.59
CA GLY A 57 -11.77 -4.04 13.38
C GLY A 57 -12.33 -3.33 12.15
N VAL A 58 -13.66 -3.36 11.95
CA VAL A 58 -14.33 -2.63 10.86
C VAL A 58 -14.19 -1.12 11.05
N VAL A 59 -14.45 -0.61 12.24
CA VAL A 59 -14.31 0.83 12.55
C VAL A 59 -12.87 1.30 12.30
N ARG A 60 -11.89 0.49 12.63
CA ARG A 60 -10.48 0.78 12.32
C ARG A 60 -10.21 0.77 10.82
N ALA A 61 -10.79 -0.17 10.07
CA ALA A 61 -10.68 -0.21 8.61
C ALA A 61 -11.31 1.04 7.97
N MET A 62 -12.48 1.48 8.48
CA MET A 62 -13.15 2.72 8.06
C MET A 62 -12.26 3.94 8.30
N ALA A 63 -11.70 4.09 9.49
CA ALA A 63 -10.80 5.20 9.82
C ALA A 63 -9.54 5.21 8.94
N ASN A 64 -8.93 4.04 8.69
CA ASN A 64 -7.74 3.90 7.83
C ASN A 64 -7.99 4.29 6.37
N THR A 65 -9.25 4.22 5.92
CA THR A 65 -9.66 4.48 4.54
C THR A 65 -10.50 5.75 4.38
N GLY A 66 -10.80 6.45 5.49
CA GLY A 66 -11.49 7.74 5.47
C GLY A 66 -13.02 7.66 5.39
N PHE A 67 -13.64 6.48 5.57
CA PHE A 67 -15.10 6.33 5.62
C PHE A 67 -15.60 6.46 7.06
N LEU A 68 -16.70 7.20 7.26
CA LEU A 68 -17.14 7.60 8.59
C LEU A 68 -18.56 7.12 8.96
N ARG A 69 -19.38 6.74 7.99
CA ARG A 69 -20.79 6.41 8.24
C ARG A 69 -20.96 4.92 8.52
N LEU A 70 -21.34 4.58 9.75
CA LEU A 70 -21.60 3.21 10.19
C LEU A 70 -23.05 3.05 10.63
N ARG A 71 -23.69 1.98 10.22
CA ARG A 71 -24.99 1.51 10.72
C ARG A 71 -24.88 0.10 11.27
N LEU A 72 -25.49 -0.13 12.41
CA LEU A 72 -25.59 -1.45 13.05
C LEU A 72 -27.04 -1.91 13.04
N VAL A 73 -27.27 -3.10 12.57
CA VAL A 73 -28.60 -3.75 12.53
C VAL A 73 -28.63 -4.88 13.53
N SER A 74 -29.54 -4.82 14.48
CA SER A 74 -29.70 -5.83 15.55
C SER A 74 -28.37 -6.31 16.15
N PRO A 75 -27.43 -5.44 16.51
CA PRO A 75 -26.16 -5.85 17.07
C PRO A 75 -26.38 -6.46 18.46
N VAL A 76 -25.56 -7.43 18.84
CA VAL A 76 -25.47 -7.84 20.24
C VAL A 76 -25.06 -6.62 21.09
N SER A 77 -25.62 -6.51 22.28
CA SER A 77 -25.25 -5.42 23.19
C SER A 77 -23.78 -5.54 23.59
N PHE A 78 -23.00 -4.50 23.35
CA PHE A 78 -21.61 -4.39 23.76
C PHE A 78 -21.33 -2.99 24.31
N ASP A 79 -20.35 -2.90 25.20
CA ASP A 79 -19.86 -1.61 25.67
C ASP A 79 -18.99 -0.95 24.58
N ALA A 80 -19.17 0.34 24.36
CA ALA A 80 -18.33 1.12 23.44
C ALA A 80 -16.83 0.95 23.74
N TRP A 81 -16.47 0.69 24.98
CA TRP A 81 -15.09 0.44 25.40
C TRP A 81 -14.49 -0.86 24.83
N ASP A 82 -15.30 -1.89 24.62
CA ASP A 82 -14.83 -3.14 24.01
C ASP A 82 -14.39 -2.92 22.57
N VAL A 83 -15.06 -2.02 21.87
CA VAL A 83 -14.73 -1.60 20.49
C VAL A 83 -13.53 -0.67 20.46
N VAL A 84 -13.48 0.34 21.35
CA VAL A 84 -12.39 1.31 21.44
C VAL A 84 -11.06 0.66 21.80
N GLY A 85 -11.09 -0.44 22.56
CA GLY A 85 -9.90 -1.24 22.87
C GLY A 85 -9.15 -1.76 21.64
N VAL A 86 -9.84 -1.96 20.52
CA VAL A 86 -9.30 -2.43 19.24
C VAL A 86 -9.07 -1.27 18.27
N ALA A 87 -9.91 -0.24 18.32
CA ALA A 87 -9.93 0.89 17.38
C ALA A 87 -9.60 2.21 18.09
N HIS A 88 -8.32 2.40 18.44
CA HIS A 88 -7.87 3.65 19.04
C HIS A 88 -8.13 4.86 18.12
N TYR A 89 -8.56 5.99 18.70
CA TYR A 89 -8.81 7.25 18.00
C TYR A 89 -9.99 7.24 17.00
N THR A 90 -10.97 6.34 17.20
CA THR A 90 -12.14 6.20 16.29
C THR A 90 -13.46 6.49 16.96
N GLN A 91 -13.45 7.14 18.12
CA GLN A 91 -14.66 7.46 18.91
C GLN A 91 -15.70 8.23 18.10
N HIS A 92 -15.24 9.13 17.23
CA HIS A 92 -16.11 9.93 16.36
C HIS A 92 -16.98 9.10 15.42
N ILE A 93 -16.50 7.93 14.93
CA ILE A 93 -17.30 7.01 14.13
C ILE A 93 -18.35 6.31 14.98
N LEU A 94 -17.95 5.86 16.17
CA LEU A 94 -18.86 5.18 17.11
C LEU A 94 -19.97 6.09 17.65
N GLU A 95 -19.65 7.35 17.96
CA GLU A 95 -20.60 8.36 18.43
C GLU A 95 -21.67 8.72 17.39
N THR A 96 -21.32 8.64 16.09
CA THR A 96 -22.21 8.91 14.98
C THR A 96 -22.88 7.66 14.42
N THR A 97 -22.62 6.48 15.00
CA THR A 97 -23.17 5.20 14.55
C THR A 97 -24.67 5.14 14.84
N GLU A 98 -25.44 4.90 13.78
CA GLU A 98 -26.88 4.71 13.86
C GLU A 98 -27.22 3.24 14.10
N ARG A 99 -28.28 2.95 14.87
CA ARG A 99 -28.75 1.59 15.18
C ARG A 99 -30.14 1.39 14.65
N PHE A 100 -30.38 0.21 14.07
CA PHE A 100 -31.65 -0.19 13.46
C PHE A 100 -32.04 -1.58 13.94
N GLU A 101 -33.33 -1.87 13.90
CA GLU A 101 -33.87 -3.19 14.21
C GLU A 101 -33.76 -4.14 13.02
N THR A 102 -33.98 -3.63 11.80
CA THR A 102 -34.00 -4.43 10.58
C THR A 102 -33.11 -3.83 9.48
N LEU A 103 -32.62 -4.69 8.59
CA LEU A 103 -31.84 -4.23 7.43
C LEU A 103 -32.64 -3.35 6.48
N PRO A 104 -33.92 -3.63 6.12
CA PRO A 104 -34.72 -2.73 5.29
C PRO A 104 -34.80 -1.31 5.86
N GLU A 105 -34.95 -1.13 7.16
CA GLU A 105 -34.96 0.19 7.80
C GLU A 105 -33.58 0.85 7.66
N ALA A 106 -32.50 0.08 7.89
CA ALA A 106 -31.15 0.61 7.84
C ALA A 106 -30.70 1.05 6.45
N VAL A 107 -31.37 0.60 5.39
CA VAL A 107 -31.02 0.93 3.99
C VAL A 107 -32.12 1.69 3.26
N ALA A 108 -33.24 2.03 3.93
CA ALA A 108 -34.42 2.64 3.31
C ALA A 108 -34.12 3.95 2.55
N ASP A 109 -33.13 4.69 2.99
CA ASP A 109 -32.70 5.96 2.40
C ASP A 109 -31.52 5.81 1.42
N ARG A 110 -31.12 4.57 1.07
CA ARG A 110 -30.04 4.29 0.13
C ARG A 110 -30.55 4.02 -1.28
N HIS A 111 -29.86 4.56 -2.27
CA HIS A 111 -30.23 4.42 -3.68
C HIS A 111 -29.62 3.15 -4.29
N PHE A 112 -28.45 2.71 -3.77
CA PHE A 112 -27.81 1.50 -4.21
C PHE A 112 -27.18 0.77 -3.01
N VAL A 113 -27.49 -0.51 -2.86
CA VAL A 113 -27.09 -1.35 -1.73
C VAL A 113 -26.46 -2.62 -2.26
N ILE A 114 -25.23 -2.90 -1.85
CA ILE A 114 -24.52 -4.15 -2.18
C ILE A 114 -24.35 -4.99 -0.92
N GLY A 115 -24.81 -6.23 -0.98
CA GLY A 115 -24.59 -7.23 0.05
C GLY A 115 -23.38 -8.09 -0.23
N LEU A 116 -22.48 -8.25 0.76
CA LEU A 116 -21.35 -9.18 0.67
C LEU A 116 -21.72 -10.56 1.20
N THR A 117 -21.41 -11.60 0.42
CA THR A 117 -21.63 -12.99 0.82
C THR A 117 -20.42 -13.84 0.45
N GLY A 118 -19.99 -14.72 1.35
CA GLY A 118 -18.99 -15.76 1.07
C GLY A 118 -19.60 -17.09 0.62
N ARG A 119 -20.94 -17.17 0.51
CA ARG A 119 -21.65 -18.41 0.20
C ARG A 119 -22.33 -18.33 -1.17
N HIS A 120 -22.32 -19.44 -1.88
CA HIS A 120 -23.16 -19.58 -3.06
C HIS A 120 -24.62 -19.75 -2.65
N HIS A 121 -25.44 -18.80 -2.99
CA HIS A 121 -26.89 -18.87 -2.75
C HIS A 121 -27.59 -19.49 -3.97
N ARG A 122 -28.56 -20.40 -3.70
CA ARG A 122 -29.34 -21.06 -4.75
C ARG A 122 -30.42 -20.16 -5.37
N VAL A 123 -30.71 -19.04 -4.74
CA VAL A 123 -31.74 -18.10 -5.22
C VAL A 123 -31.08 -17.14 -6.22
N GLU A 124 -31.76 -16.97 -7.35
CA GLU A 124 -31.32 -16.02 -8.38
C GLU A 124 -31.34 -14.58 -7.84
N ARG A 125 -30.24 -13.88 -7.99
CA ARG A 125 -30.06 -12.48 -7.59
C ARG A 125 -29.19 -11.77 -8.61
N ASN A 126 -29.21 -10.44 -8.56
CA ASN A 126 -28.26 -9.61 -9.28
C ASN A 126 -26.86 -9.77 -8.66
N ALA A 127 -26.12 -10.78 -9.11
CA ALA A 127 -24.76 -11.07 -8.64
C ALA A 127 -23.74 -10.33 -9.54
N LEU A 128 -22.95 -9.48 -8.94
CA LEU A 128 -21.89 -8.74 -9.62
C LEU A 128 -20.51 -9.30 -9.25
N PRO A 129 -19.58 -9.43 -10.20
CA PRO A 129 -18.18 -9.68 -9.88
C PRO A 129 -17.64 -8.64 -8.91
N PHE A 130 -16.76 -9.04 -7.99
CA PHE A 130 -16.28 -8.15 -6.92
C PHE A 130 -15.68 -6.83 -7.44
N PRO A 131 -14.77 -6.81 -8.44
CA PRO A 131 -14.24 -5.54 -8.95
C PRO A 131 -15.33 -4.63 -9.53
N GLU A 132 -16.25 -5.20 -10.31
CA GLU A 132 -17.34 -4.47 -10.96
C GLU A 132 -18.35 -3.90 -9.95
N SER A 133 -18.64 -4.66 -8.89
CA SER A 133 -19.53 -4.20 -7.82
C SER A 133 -18.98 -2.97 -7.09
N ILE A 134 -17.65 -2.93 -6.89
CA ILE A 134 -16.97 -1.79 -6.28
C ILE A 134 -16.99 -0.57 -7.21
N ASP A 135 -16.81 -0.79 -8.52
CA ASP A 135 -16.88 0.27 -9.52
C ASP A 135 -18.27 0.91 -9.55
N GLN A 136 -19.33 0.10 -9.62
CA GLN A 136 -20.72 0.60 -9.63
C GLN A 136 -21.06 1.34 -8.33
N LEU A 137 -20.58 0.85 -7.17
CA LEU A 137 -20.80 1.51 -5.89
C LEU A 137 -20.11 2.88 -5.83
N ALA A 138 -18.87 2.96 -6.31
CA ALA A 138 -18.12 4.21 -6.37
C ALA A 138 -18.74 5.21 -7.34
N GLU A 139 -19.13 4.77 -8.55
CA GLU A 139 -19.78 5.61 -9.57
C GLU A 139 -21.10 6.18 -9.06
N ALA A 140 -21.94 5.35 -8.42
CA ALA A 140 -23.18 5.82 -7.82
C ALA A 140 -22.92 6.88 -6.73
N ALA A 141 -21.94 6.65 -5.86
CA ALA A 141 -21.58 7.62 -4.82
C ALA A 141 -21.02 8.93 -5.41
N MET A 142 -20.18 8.85 -6.44
CA MET A 142 -19.60 10.02 -7.13
C MET A 142 -20.69 10.88 -7.82
N THR A 143 -21.82 10.28 -8.22
CA THR A 143 -22.98 11.02 -8.77
C THR A 143 -23.90 11.57 -7.68
N GLY A 144 -23.52 11.50 -6.41
CA GLY A 144 -24.28 12.02 -5.28
C GLY A 144 -25.36 11.07 -4.76
N GLN A 145 -25.41 9.82 -5.24
CA GLN A 145 -26.34 8.83 -4.71
C GLN A 145 -25.83 8.31 -3.36
N ARG A 146 -26.74 8.18 -2.40
CA ARG A 146 -26.44 7.54 -1.12
C ARG A 146 -26.39 6.04 -1.32
N VAL A 147 -25.24 5.43 -0.98
CA VAL A 147 -24.99 4.01 -1.21
C VAL A 147 -24.67 3.28 0.10
N ALA A 148 -24.83 1.97 0.10
CA ALA A 148 -24.45 1.15 1.24
C ALA A 148 -23.76 -0.14 0.82
N VAL A 149 -22.80 -0.55 1.65
CA VAL A 149 -22.20 -1.88 1.63
C VAL A 149 -22.58 -2.62 2.89
N VAL A 150 -23.14 -3.82 2.74
CA VAL A 150 -23.73 -4.61 3.83
C VAL A 150 -22.91 -5.85 4.08
N PHE A 151 -22.53 -6.04 5.34
CA PHE A 151 -21.84 -7.22 5.84
C PHE A 151 -22.74 -7.94 6.83
N GLY A 152 -22.84 -9.24 6.66
CA GLY A 152 -23.60 -10.08 7.56
C GLY A 152 -22.81 -10.57 8.77
N ARG A 153 -23.46 -11.38 9.56
CA ARG A 153 -22.95 -12.03 10.76
C ARG A 153 -21.72 -12.90 10.46
N GLU A 154 -20.83 -13.01 11.42
CA GLU A 154 -19.52 -13.66 11.28
C GLU A 154 -19.60 -15.16 10.98
N ASP A 155 -20.54 -15.86 11.61
CA ASP A 155 -20.70 -17.32 11.53
C ASP A 155 -21.66 -17.78 10.43
N TRP A 156 -22.70 -17.01 10.14
CA TRP A 156 -23.76 -17.36 9.19
C TRP A 156 -23.77 -16.50 7.92
N GLY A 157 -23.13 -15.34 7.93
CA GLY A 157 -23.25 -14.35 6.87
C GLY A 157 -24.64 -13.70 6.84
N MET A 158 -25.19 -13.45 5.67
CA MET A 158 -26.53 -12.89 5.48
C MET A 158 -27.53 -13.98 5.13
N SER A 159 -28.74 -13.89 5.70
CA SER A 159 -29.90 -14.71 5.32
C SER A 159 -30.40 -14.32 3.92
N ASN A 160 -31.22 -15.18 3.32
CA ASN A 160 -31.87 -14.85 2.05
C ASN A 160 -32.71 -13.56 2.13
N THR A 161 -33.45 -13.37 3.21
CA THR A 161 -34.25 -12.17 3.44
C THR A 161 -33.40 -10.90 3.50
N MET A 162 -32.22 -10.97 4.12
CA MET A 162 -31.29 -9.83 4.16
C MET A 162 -30.70 -9.53 2.78
N LEU A 163 -30.35 -10.57 2.03
CA LEU A 163 -29.84 -10.42 0.66
C LEU A 163 -30.90 -9.89 -0.31
N ASP A 164 -32.17 -10.20 -0.08
CA ASP A 164 -33.29 -9.69 -0.87
C ASP A 164 -33.53 -8.17 -0.65
N ALA A 165 -33.04 -7.61 0.45
CA ALA A 165 -33.01 -6.16 0.70
C ALA A 165 -31.86 -5.44 0.00
N CYS A 166 -30.94 -6.16 -0.67
CA CYS A 166 -29.83 -5.60 -1.41
C CYS A 166 -30.15 -5.51 -2.90
N HIS A 167 -29.72 -4.44 -3.57
CA HIS A 167 -29.90 -4.26 -5.02
C HIS A 167 -28.98 -5.19 -5.83
N ALA A 168 -27.82 -5.51 -5.27
CA ALA A 168 -26.88 -6.47 -5.83
C ALA A 168 -26.16 -7.23 -4.70
N VAL A 169 -25.61 -8.38 -5.07
CA VAL A 169 -24.75 -9.17 -4.17
C VAL A 169 -23.39 -9.38 -4.81
N THR A 170 -22.35 -9.44 -3.99
CA THR A 170 -20.99 -9.73 -4.46
C THR A 170 -20.26 -10.66 -3.50
N THR A 171 -19.27 -11.35 -4.04
CA THR A 171 -18.38 -12.23 -3.26
C THR A 171 -16.94 -11.82 -3.51
N ILE A 172 -16.18 -11.58 -2.45
CA ILE A 172 -14.74 -11.35 -2.54
C ILE A 172 -14.08 -12.67 -2.96
N PRO A 173 -13.31 -12.69 -4.06
CA PRO A 173 -12.59 -13.89 -4.47
C PRO A 173 -11.58 -14.32 -3.42
N THR A 174 -11.68 -15.59 -3.00
CA THR A 174 -10.80 -16.20 -2.00
C THR A 174 -10.41 -17.61 -2.44
N ASN A 175 -9.55 -18.26 -1.66
CA ASN A 175 -9.26 -19.68 -1.86
C ASN A 175 -10.54 -20.51 -1.74
N PRO A 176 -10.95 -21.27 -2.76
CA PRO A 176 -12.17 -22.08 -2.71
C PRO A 176 -12.19 -23.12 -1.58
N ALA A 177 -11.03 -23.57 -1.12
CA ALA A 177 -10.93 -24.49 0.02
C ALA A 177 -11.17 -23.81 1.38
N TYR A 178 -11.07 -22.46 1.44
CA TYR A 178 -11.30 -21.68 2.64
C TYR A 178 -11.91 -20.31 2.27
N PRO A 179 -13.18 -20.28 1.87
CA PRO A 179 -13.78 -19.09 1.25
C PRO A 179 -14.23 -18.01 2.26
N SER A 180 -14.33 -18.36 3.55
CA SER A 180 -14.81 -17.43 4.57
C SER A 180 -13.71 -16.45 5.00
N LEU A 181 -13.97 -15.16 4.90
CA LEU A 181 -13.15 -14.09 5.46
C LEU A 181 -13.73 -13.67 6.83
N ASN A 182 -12.84 -13.26 7.74
CA ASN A 182 -13.27 -12.52 8.92
C ASN A 182 -13.94 -11.21 8.50
N LEU A 183 -14.96 -10.78 9.27
CA LEU A 183 -15.75 -9.59 8.98
C LEU A 183 -14.90 -8.32 8.76
N ALA A 184 -13.96 -8.07 9.65
CA ALA A 184 -13.08 -6.89 9.56
C ALA A 184 -12.13 -6.97 8.35
N GLN A 185 -11.68 -8.17 7.98
CA GLN A 185 -10.86 -8.39 6.78
C GLN A 185 -11.67 -8.14 5.51
N ALA A 186 -12.89 -8.65 5.43
CA ALA A 186 -13.78 -8.40 4.29
C ALA A 186 -14.09 -6.90 4.14
N ALA A 187 -14.41 -6.24 5.24
CA ALA A 187 -14.65 -4.79 5.25
C ALA A 187 -13.41 -4.01 4.80
N LEU A 188 -12.22 -4.36 5.29
CA LEU A 188 -10.98 -3.70 4.89
C LEU A 188 -10.74 -3.83 3.38
N LEU A 189 -10.94 -5.01 2.79
CA LEU A 189 -10.74 -5.23 1.35
C LEU A 189 -11.67 -4.36 0.51
N VAL A 190 -12.95 -4.28 0.87
CA VAL A 190 -13.94 -3.44 0.17
C VAL A 190 -13.59 -1.97 0.29
N LEU A 191 -13.37 -1.49 1.51
CA LEU A 191 -13.07 -0.09 1.79
C LEU A 191 -11.74 0.35 1.16
N TYR A 192 -10.75 -0.53 1.15
CA TYR A 192 -9.47 -0.28 0.50
C TYR A 192 -9.61 -0.17 -1.02
N GLN A 193 -10.42 -1.01 -1.66
CA GLN A 193 -10.69 -0.90 -3.09
C GLN A 193 -11.38 0.44 -3.43
N LEU A 194 -12.36 0.86 -2.63
CA LEU A 194 -13.02 2.15 -2.78
C LEU A 194 -12.03 3.33 -2.55
N PHE A 195 -11.17 3.22 -1.55
CA PHE A 195 -10.11 4.19 -1.30
C PHE A 195 -9.13 4.30 -2.49
N GLN A 196 -8.76 3.19 -3.11
CA GLN A 196 -7.91 3.20 -4.32
C GLN A 196 -8.60 3.88 -5.51
N ARG A 197 -9.93 3.74 -5.66
CA ARG A 197 -10.71 4.46 -6.69
C ARG A 197 -10.71 5.97 -6.48
N ALA A 198 -10.58 6.43 -5.26
CA ALA A 198 -10.42 7.84 -4.93
C ALA A 198 -9.02 8.39 -5.21
N GLY A 199 -8.14 7.62 -5.85
CA GLY A 199 -6.75 7.97 -6.04
C GLY A 199 -5.94 7.87 -4.74
N GLY A 200 -6.31 6.91 -3.87
CA GLY A 200 -5.77 6.69 -2.53
C GLY A 200 -4.32 7.10 -2.44
N GLN A 201 -4.00 8.00 -1.51
CA GLN A 201 -2.66 8.57 -1.44
C GLN A 201 -1.64 7.44 -1.32
N GLN A 202 -0.84 7.31 -2.34
CA GLN A 202 0.46 6.69 -2.17
C GLN A 202 1.20 7.58 -1.16
N GLN A 203 1.18 7.21 0.12
CA GLN A 203 2.21 7.73 1.02
C GLN A 203 3.53 7.36 0.36
N ALA A 204 4.09 8.32 -0.34
CA ALA A 204 5.39 8.17 -0.93
C ALA A 204 6.28 7.70 0.22
N TYR A 205 6.87 6.52 0.09
CA TYR A 205 7.95 6.08 0.97
C TYR A 205 8.83 7.30 1.18
N ARG A 206 8.91 7.81 2.41
CA ARG A 206 9.75 8.97 2.70
C ARG A 206 11.17 8.57 2.34
N PRO A 207 11.73 9.09 1.24
CA PRO A 207 13.09 8.77 0.89
C PRO A 207 13.98 9.17 2.07
N PRO A 208 15.10 8.49 2.29
CA PRO A 208 16.03 8.84 3.37
C PRO A 208 16.32 10.35 3.31
N ARG A 209 16.46 10.97 4.48
CA ARG A 209 16.53 12.44 4.69
C ARG A 209 17.53 13.20 3.80
N ARG A 210 18.38 12.52 3.07
CA ARG A 210 19.30 13.09 2.07
C ARG A 210 18.97 12.49 0.70
N LYS A 211 18.16 13.21 -0.07
CA LYS A 211 17.97 12.96 -1.49
C LYS A 211 19.18 13.58 -2.19
N ALA A 212 20.08 12.77 -2.69
CA ALA A 212 21.09 13.22 -3.65
C ALA A 212 20.48 13.12 -5.06
N ASP A 213 20.86 14.03 -5.94
CA ASP A 213 20.46 13.97 -7.34
C ASP A 213 21.00 12.70 -8.02
N ILE A 214 20.32 12.24 -9.05
CA ILE A 214 20.82 11.13 -9.89
C ILE A 214 22.16 11.55 -10.49
N ALA A 215 23.12 10.64 -10.49
CA ALA A 215 24.44 10.88 -11.04
C ALA A 215 24.34 11.28 -12.52
N SER A 216 25.03 12.35 -12.90
CA SER A 216 25.11 12.77 -14.30
C SER A 216 25.86 11.74 -15.14
N SER A 217 25.59 11.72 -16.45
CA SER A 217 26.35 10.87 -17.38
C SER A 217 27.86 11.13 -17.30
N SER A 218 28.28 12.37 -17.12
CA SER A 218 29.68 12.71 -16.95
C SER A 218 30.30 12.06 -15.71
N LEU A 219 29.63 12.10 -14.56
CA LEU A 219 30.11 11.46 -13.33
C LEU A 219 30.18 9.94 -13.49
N LEU A 220 29.20 9.34 -14.19
CA LEU A 220 29.21 7.89 -14.45
C LEU A 220 30.33 7.50 -15.41
N GLU A 221 30.64 8.30 -16.43
CA GLU A 221 31.81 8.04 -17.30
C GLU A 221 33.12 8.14 -16.52
N ASP A 222 33.29 9.11 -15.66
CA ASP A 222 34.44 9.17 -14.76
C ASP A 222 34.55 7.94 -13.86
N LEU A 223 33.41 7.45 -13.33
CA LEU A 223 33.36 6.20 -12.55
C LEU A 223 33.83 5.03 -13.40
N PHE A 224 33.34 4.87 -14.64
CA PHE A 224 33.73 3.76 -15.51
C PHE A 224 35.21 3.79 -15.83
N VAL A 225 35.80 4.96 -16.06
CA VAL A 225 37.25 5.10 -16.25
C VAL A 225 38.04 4.64 -15.01
N ASP A 226 37.59 5.02 -13.81
CA ASP A 226 38.26 4.62 -12.59
C ASP A 226 38.08 3.12 -12.29
N VAL A 227 36.90 2.54 -12.58
CA VAL A 227 36.63 1.08 -12.55
C VAL A 227 37.55 0.31 -13.48
N GLU A 228 37.61 0.72 -14.76
CA GLU A 228 38.48 0.08 -15.76
C GLU A 228 39.93 0.08 -15.33
N ARG A 229 40.44 1.24 -14.92
CA ARG A 229 41.83 1.38 -14.45
C ARG A 229 42.14 0.54 -13.21
N ALA A 230 41.16 0.38 -12.29
CA ALA A 230 41.37 -0.41 -11.12
C ALA A 230 41.34 -1.92 -11.43
N LEU A 231 40.43 -2.36 -12.30
CA LEU A 231 40.32 -3.75 -12.73
C LEU A 231 41.54 -4.19 -13.56
N ASP A 232 42.07 -3.26 -14.36
CA ASP A 232 43.31 -3.48 -15.10
C ASP A 232 44.51 -3.63 -14.15
N ALA A 233 44.59 -2.76 -13.15
CA ALA A 233 45.68 -2.77 -12.15
C ALA A 233 45.74 -4.04 -11.31
N ILE A 234 44.63 -4.75 -11.12
CA ILE A 234 44.57 -6.05 -10.44
C ILE A 234 44.55 -7.23 -11.40
N GLU A 235 44.85 -7.01 -12.67
CA GLU A 235 44.93 -8.01 -13.75
C GLU A 235 43.59 -8.76 -14.00
N PHE A 236 42.46 -8.24 -13.48
CA PHE A 236 41.15 -8.88 -13.62
C PHE A 236 40.71 -9.02 -15.09
N LEU A 237 41.17 -8.13 -15.95
CA LEU A 237 40.80 -8.09 -17.37
C LEU A 237 41.68 -8.95 -18.25
N HIS A 238 42.82 -9.49 -17.77
CA HIS A 238 43.79 -10.23 -18.58
C HIS A 238 43.24 -11.57 -19.15
N SER A 239 42.43 -12.28 -18.37
CA SER A 239 41.86 -13.59 -18.73
C SER A 239 40.44 -13.49 -19.29
N ARG A 240 39.90 -12.30 -19.53
CA ARG A 240 38.51 -12.05 -19.90
C ARG A 240 38.39 -11.08 -21.05
N SER A 241 37.28 -11.13 -21.77
CA SER A 241 36.98 -10.12 -22.78
C SER A 241 36.75 -8.77 -22.10
N ARG A 242 37.73 -7.87 -22.15
CA ARG A 242 37.71 -6.52 -21.60
C ARG A 242 36.41 -5.79 -21.95
N THR A 243 36.07 -5.76 -23.23
CA THR A 243 34.87 -5.08 -23.74
C THR A 243 33.58 -5.65 -23.14
N ASN A 244 33.46 -6.99 -23.03
CA ASN A 244 32.27 -7.62 -22.51
C ASN A 244 32.12 -7.37 -20.99
N VAL A 245 33.21 -7.43 -20.23
CA VAL A 245 33.19 -7.15 -18.80
C VAL A 245 32.75 -5.71 -18.53
N LEU A 246 33.40 -4.75 -19.20
CA LEU A 246 33.07 -3.33 -19.02
C LEU A 246 31.64 -3.01 -19.45
N ARG A 247 31.17 -3.62 -20.57
CA ARG A 247 29.77 -3.48 -20.99
C ARG A 247 28.79 -4.03 -19.94
N SER A 248 29.07 -5.20 -19.39
CA SER A 248 28.23 -5.82 -18.34
C SER A 248 28.18 -4.98 -17.07
N LEU A 249 29.31 -4.40 -16.64
CA LEU A 249 29.37 -3.48 -15.51
C LEU A 249 28.58 -2.20 -15.76
N ARG A 250 28.70 -1.60 -16.97
CA ARG A 250 27.89 -0.45 -17.36
C ARG A 250 26.39 -0.75 -17.26
N VAL A 251 25.94 -1.85 -17.84
CA VAL A 251 24.52 -2.26 -17.78
C VAL A 251 24.06 -2.45 -16.34
N ALA A 252 24.87 -3.06 -15.49
CA ALA A 252 24.54 -3.26 -14.09
C ALA A 252 24.40 -1.92 -13.32
N LEU A 253 25.35 -1.01 -13.49
CA LEU A 253 25.35 0.28 -12.82
C LEU A 253 24.28 1.25 -13.36
N PHE A 254 23.95 1.18 -14.64
CA PHE A 254 22.83 1.95 -15.22
C PHE A 254 21.48 1.47 -14.66
N ARG A 255 21.29 0.16 -14.46
CA ARG A 255 20.08 -0.38 -13.81
C ARG A 255 19.96 0.07 -12.35
N ALA A 256 21.08 0.24 -11.63
CA ALA A 256 21.10 0.70 -10.25
C ALA A 256 20.67 2.18 -10.10
N ARG A 257 20.71 2.98 -11.18
CA ARG A 257 20.33 4.42 -11.16
C ARG A 257 21.02 5.16 -10.02
N LEU A 258 22.33 5.05 -9.92
CA LEU A 258 23.13 5.61 -8.84
C LEU A 258 22.88 7.11 -8.65
N ASP A 259 22.80 7.55 -7.41
CA ASP A 259 22.87 8.96 -7.05
C ASP A 259 24.33 9.48 -7.06
N VAL A 260 24.51 10.80 -6.96
CA VAL A 260 25.84 11.47 -6.95
C VAL A 260 26.72 10.92 -5.83
N ARG A 261 26.17 10.61 -4.67
CA ARG A 261 26.93 10.10 -3.51
C ARG A 261 27.38 8.66 -3.73
N GLU A 262 26.48 7.81 -4.24
CA GLU A 262 26.77 6.41 -4.56
C GLU A 262 27.82 6.30 -5.65
N ALA A 263 27.67 7.06 -6.73
CA ALA A 263 28.66 7.11 -7.81
C ALA A 263 30.02 7.61 -7.31
N SER A 264 30.03 8.64 -6.49
CA SER A 264 31.26 9.19 -5.89
C SER A 264 31.92 8.21 -4.91
N LEU A 265 31.14 7.49 -4.12
CA LEU A 265 31.63 6.46 -3.20
C LEU A 265 32.29 5.30 -3.95
N LEU A 266 31.63 4.79 -4.99
CA LEU A 266 32.19 3.74 -5.83
C LEU A 266 33.46 4.20 -6.52
N ARG A 267 33.47 5.42 -7.08
CA ARG A 267 34.65 6.03 -7.69
C ARG A 267 35.82 6.11 -6.70
N ALA A 268 35.56 6.60 -5.48
CA ALA A 268 36.57 6.67 -4.43
C ALA A 268 37.16 5.31 -4.07
N ALA A 269 36.32 4.26 -3.99
CA ALA A 269 36.77 2.90 -3.71
C ALA A 269 37.73 2.38 -4.78
N PHE A 270 37.41 2.56 -6.07
CA PHE A 270 38.28 2.13 -7.16
C PHE A 270 39.58 2.94 -7.25
N ILE A 271 39.51 4.24 -6.97
CA ILE A 271 40.72 5.07 -6.86
C ILE A 271 41.61 4.57 -5.71
N GLU A 272 41.01 4.20 -4.56
CA GLU A 272 41.78 3.73 -3.40
C GLU A 272 42.45 2.36 -3.65
N VAL A 273 41.78 1.47 -4.39
CA VAL A 273 42.43 0.19 -4.84
C VAL A 273 43.74 0.49 -5.57
N ARG A 274 43.75 1.42 -6.52
CA ARG A 274 44.98 1.80 -7.24
C ARG A 274 46.02 2.44 -6.36
N LYS A 275 45.61 3.33 -5.44
CA LYS A 275 46.53 3.94 -4.45
C LYS A 275 47.15 2.89 -3.52
N PHE A 276 46.35 1.90 -3.07
CA PHE A 276 46.83 0.80 -2.28
C PHE A 276 47.91 -0.03 -3.00
N LEU A 277 47.70 -0.40 -4.24
CA LEU A 277 48.65 -1.15 -5.05
C LEU A 277 49.96 -0.37 -5.26
N ARG A 278 49.88 0.96 -5.47
CA ARG A 278 51.06 1.81 -5.54
C ARG A 278 51.85 1.81 -4.21
N ARG A 279 51.15 2.00 -3.08
CA ARG A 279 51.80 1.95 -1.76
C ARG A 279 52.50 0.61 -1.47
N LYS A 280 52.01 -0.48 -2.07
CA LYS A 280 52.59 -1.83 -1.94
C LYS A 280 53.68 -2.12 -2.97
N GLY A 281 54.02 -1.17 -3.85
CA GLY A 281 55.02 -1.36 -4.88
C GLY A 281 54.63 -2.31 -6.01
N VAL A 282 53.36 -2.69 -6.11
CA VAL A 282 52.87 -3.59 -7.15
C VAL A 282 52.66 -2.83 -8.47
N LEU A 283 52.30 -1.54 -8.43
CA LEU A 283 52.18 -0.67 -9.58
C LEU A 283 53.36 0.30 -9.66
N THR A 284 54.18 0.16 -10.68
CA THR A 284 55.12 1.19 -11.12
C THR A 284 54.37 2.28 -11.91
N GLU A 285 54.84 3.53 -11.86
CA GLU A 285 54.24 4.62 -12.64
C GLU A 285 54.24 4.30 -14.14
N VAL A 286 53.08 4.02 -14.70
CA VAL A 286 52.87 3.99 -16.16
C VAL A 286 52.47 5.41 -16.54
N GLY A 287 53.22 6.00 -17.44
CA GLY A 287 52.97 7.34 -18.00
C GLY A 287 51.54 7.49 -18.56
N PRO A 288 51.14 8.73 -18.96
CA PRO A 288 49.78 9.01 -19.37
C PRO A 288 49.36 8.11 -20.55
N VAL A 289 48.35 7.28 -20.34
CA VAL A 289 47.70 6.47 -21.39
C VAL A 289 47.07 7.45 -22.38
N GLY A 290 47.43 7.34 -23.65
CA GLY A 290 46.97 8.19 -24.73
C GLY A 290 45.44 8.33 -24.80
N ALA A 291 44.99 9.48 -25.23
CA ALA A 291 43.58 9.84 -25.41
C ALA A 291 42.87 8.74 -26.22
N HIS A 292 41.88 8.06 -25.57
CA HIS A 292 41.00 7.15 -26.28
C HIS A 292 40.09 7.96 -27.25
N HIS A 293 40.25 7.74 -28.53
CA HIS A 293 39.22 8.04 -29.50
C HIS A 293 37.96 7.19 -29.23
N PRO A 294 36.78 7.78 -29.30
CA PRO A 294 35.55 6.98 -29.26
C PRO A 294 35.53 5.99 -30.43
N PRO A 295 34.99 4.76 -30.26
CA PRO A 295 34.91 3.82 -31.35
C PRO A 295 34.04 4.40 -32.48
N ASP A 296 34.59 4.38 -33.70
CA ASP A 296 33.89 4.74 -34.92
C ASP A 296 32.68 3.83 -35.14
N LEU A 297 31.47 4.40 -35.11
CA LEU A 297 30.21 3.73 -35.30
C LEU A 297 29.82 3.57 -36.77
N THR A 298 30.71 3.88 -37.73
CA THR A 298 30.49 3.68 -39.15
C THR A 298 30.99 2.31 -39.58
N GLY A 299 30.23 1.25 -39.31
CA GLY A 299 30.40 -0.06 -39.90
C GLY A 299 29.82 -0.07 -41.33
N PRO A 300 30.44 -0.76 -42.30
CA PRO A 300 30.00 -0.79 -43.70
C PRO A 300 28.65 -1.46 -43.85
N GLY A 301 27.74 -0.84 -44.55
CA GLY A 301 26.43 -1.34 -44.92
C GLY A 301 26.56 -2.67 -45.69
N ARG A 302 25.98 -3.73 -45.18
CA ARG A 302 25.70 -4.95 -45.92
C ARG A 302 24.42 -4.76 -46.74
N SER A 303 24.57 -4.44 -48.00
CA SER A 303 23.57 -4.76 -49.01
C SER A 303 23.50 -6.25 -49.18
N GLY A 304 22.45 -6.88 -48.81
CA GLY A 304 22.17 -8.28 -49.02
C GLY A 304 20.77 -8.45 -49.60
N ASN A 305 20.69 -8.68 -50.89
CA ASN A 305 19.49 -9.13 -51.61
C ASN A 305 18.85 -10.36 -50.92
N LEU A 306 17.54 -10.29 -50.80
CA LEU A 306 16.70 -11.49 -50.64
C LEU A 306 16.25 -11.99 -52.01
N PRO A 307 16.19 -13.30 -52.20
CA PRO A 307 15.24 -13.88 -53.12
C PRO A 307 13.88 -14.14 -52.46
#